data_dbc044a26b175ef1ffb1040f8b9b7f82
#
_entry.id   dbc044a26b175ef1ffb1040f8b9b7f82
#
_cell.length_a   1.000
_cell.length_b   1.000
_cell.length_c   1.000
_cell.angle_alpha   90.00
_cell.angle_beta   90.00
_cell.angle_gamma   90.00
#
_symmetry.space_group_name_H-M   'P 1'
#
loop_
_entity.id
_entity.type
_entity.pdbx_description
1 polymer ?
#
loop_
_entity_poly.entity_id
_entity_poly.type
_entity_poly.pdbx_seq_one_letter_code
_entity_poly.pdbx_strand_id
1 'polypeptide(L)'
;MVTVFSFKKTVYLCSMRNNFEETGLITAESLLQIKAIKLDNANPFTWASGIKSPIYCDNRRTLSYPKIRTYLRQEFVKMINEEFGTVDLIAGVATGAIAIGALVAQDLGLPFVYVRSEKKSHGLENQIEGVVESGQSVVVVEDLISTGKSSLNAVQALRDAGCNVKGMVAIFTYGLSDAEENFKAASCTLHTLTNYDFLIKKALEQNHIKDSDMQSLIKWRENPKGWGQDK
;
A
#
# COMPACT_ATOMS: atom_id res chain seq x y z
N MET A 1 -20.06 -35.80 10.16
CA MET A 1 -19.71 -34.48 10.79
C MET A 1 -18.61 -33.70 10.06
N VAL A 2 -17.97 -34.27 9.04
CA VAL A 2 -16.84 -33.64 8.27
C VAL A 2 -17.31 -32.70 7.14
N THR A 3 -18.48 -32.94 6.56
CA THR A 3 -18.97 -32.25 5.34
C THR A 3 -19.42 -30.79 5.58
N VAL A 4 -19.94 -30.48 6.76
CA VAL A 4 -20.48 -29.12 7.09
C VAL A 4 -19.36 -28.10 7.35
N PHE A 5 -18.22 -28.55 7.88
CA PHE A 5 -17.05 -27.69 8.12
C PHE A 5 -16.35 -27.27 6.84
N SER A 6 -16.29 -28.18 5.84
CA SER A 6 -15.68 -27.88 4.52
C SER A 6 -16.51 -26.87 3.73
N PHE A 7 -17.83 -26.98 3.73
CA PHE A 7 -18.73 -26.07 3.01
C PHE A 7 -18.69 -24.65 3.59
N LYS A 8 -18.71 -24.51 4.93
CA LYS A 8 -18.59 -23.19 5.60
C LYS A 8 -17.26 -22.52 5.29
N LYS A 9 -16.15 -23.26 5.28
CA LYS A 9 -14.82 -22.72 4.95
C LYS A 9 -14.74 -22.26 3.49
N THR A 10 -15.31 -23.01 2.55
CA THR A 10 -15.35 -22.66 1.12
C THR A 10 -16.22 -21.44 0.86
N VAL A 11 -17.40 -21.33 1.50
CA VAL A 11 -18.28 -20.16 1.39
C VAL A 11 -17.62 -18.91 2.00
N TYR A 12 -16.97 -19.05 3.14
CA TYR A 12 -16.24 -17.96 3.81
C TYR A 12 -15.07 -17.45 2.96
N LEU A 13 -14.25 -18.34 2.39
CA LEU A 13 -13.16 -17.99 1.48
C LEU A 13 -13.65 -17.34 0.18
N CYS A 14 -14.79 -17.77 -0.34
CA CYS A 14 -15.41 -17.18 -1.52
C CYS A 14 -15.92 -15.75 -1.21
N SER A 15 -16.56 -15.55 -0.05
CA SER A 15 -17.01 -14.25 0.42
C SER A 15 -15.86 -13.27 0.65
N MET A 16 -14.75 -13.72 1.24
CA MET A 16 -13.55 -12.89 1.46
C MET A 16 -12.90 -12.50 0.14
N ARG A 17 -12.80 -13.41 -0.84
CA ARG A 17 -12.26 -13.10 -2.18
C ARG A 17 -13.10 -12.07 -2.91
N ASN A 18 -14.42 -12.20 -2.89
CA ASN A 18 -15.33 -11.23 -3.52
C ASN A 18 -15.20 -9.86 -2.89
N ASN A 19 -15.06 -9.79 -1.56
CA ASN A 19 -14.89 -8.54 -0.84
C ASN A 19 -13.54 -7.85 -1.16
N PHE A 20 -12.45 -8.61 -1.28
CA PHE A 20 -11.14 -8.07 -1.67
C PHE A 20 -11.16 -7.52 -3.10
N GLU A 21 -11.77 -8.23 -4.05
CA GLU A 21 -11.89 -7.76 -5.43
C GLU A 21 -12.73 -6.48 -5.51
N GLU A 22 -13.85 -6.41 -4.80
CA GLU A 22 -14.70 -5.23 -4.74
C GLU A 22 -13.96 -4.02 -4.15
N THR A 23 -13.31 -4.17 -2.99
CA THR A 23 -12.48 -3.12 -2.38
C THR A 23 -11.38 -2.66 -3.33
N GLY A 24 -10.71 -3.61 -4.01
CA GLY A 24 -9.66 -3.32 -4.97
C GLY A 24 -10.13 -2.47 -6.14
N LEU A 25 -11.26 -2.81 -6.71
CA LEU A 25 -11.85 -2.08 -7.84
C LEU A 25 -12.37 -0.69 -7.43
N ILE A 26 -13.06 -0.57 -6.30
CA ILE A 26 -13.56 0.72 -5.79
C ILE A 26 -12.40 1.65 -5.45
N THR A 27 -11.36 1.13 -4.81
CA THR A 27 -10.15 1.92 -4.50
C THR A 27 -9.47 2.41 -5.77
N ALA A 28 -9.24 1.52 -6.75
CA ALA A 28 -8.63 1.88 -8.04
C ALA A 28 -9.42 2.97 -8.77
N GLU A 29 -10.74 2.81 -8.85
CA GLU A 29 -11.64 3.79 -9.45
C GLU A 29 -11.55 5.15 -8.76
N SER A 30 -11.57 5.16 -7.42
CA SER A 30 -11.46 6.38 -6.62
C SER A 30 -10.14 7.12 -6.88
N LEU A 31 -9.02 6.40 -6.97
CA LEU A 31 -7.70 6.97 -7.23
C LEU A 31 -7.59 7.56 -8.66
N LEU A 32 -8.19 6.91 -9.66
CA LEU A 32 -8.28 7.44 -11.03
C LEU A 32 -9.15 8.71 -11.09
N GLN A 33 -10.32 8.68 -10.48
CA GLN A 33 -11.29 9.78 -10.48
C GLN A 33 -10.68 11.09 -9.95
N ILE A 34 -9.93 11.03 -8.86
CA ILE A 34 -9.29 12.20 -8.26
C ILE A 34 -7.92 12.53 -8.87
N LYS A 35 -7.52 11.77 -9.89
CA LYS A 35 -6.19 11.86 -10.52
C LYS A 35 -5.03 11.71 -9.53
N ALA A 36 -5.24 10.92 -8.46
CA ALA A 36 -4.15 10.46 -7.60
C ALA A 36 -3.24 9.51 -8.38
N ILE A 37 -3.82 8.70 -9.26
CA ILE A 37 -3.07 7.93 -10.26
C ILE A 37 -3.41 8.48 -11.64
N LYS A 38 -2.37 8.65 -12.46
CA LYS A 38 -2.45 9.07 -13.86
C LYS A 38 -1.74 8.06 -14.73
N LEU A 39 -2.33 7.77 -15.89
CA LEU A 39 -1.78 6.89 -16.90
C LEU A 39 -1.57 7.70 -18.19
N ASP A 40 -0.36 7.67 -18.75
CA ASP A 40 -0.04 8.27 -20.04
C ASP A 40 1.07 7.45 -20.70
N ASN A 41 0.66 6.59 -21.64
CA ASN A 41 1.59 5.73 -22.37
C ASN A 41 2.30 6.48 -23.51
N ALA A 42 1.69 7.54 -24.04
CA ALA A 42 2.26 8.34 -25.12
C ALA A 42 3.29 9.34 -24.60
N ASN A 43 3.03 9.95 -23.42
CA ASN A 43 3.90 10.94 -22.79
C ASN A 43 4.28 10.47 -21.38
N PRO A 44 5.23 9.53 -21.26
CA PRO A 44 5.55 8.91 -19.98
C PRO A 44 6.14 9.91 -18.98
N PHE A 45 5.80 9.67 -17.72
CA PHE A 45 6.36 10.40 -16.58
C PHE A 45 7.82 10.01 -16.36
N THR A 46 8.59 10.89 -15.73
CA THR A 46 9.93 10.56 -15.23
C THR A 46 9.90 10.57 -13.71
N TRP A 47 10.17 9.43 -13.09
CA TRP A 47 10.24 9.33 -11.64
C TRP A 47 11.50 10.02 -11.10
N ALA A 48 11.55 10.30 -9.80
CA ALA A 48 12.73 10.88 -9.14
C ALA A 48 14.00 10.04 -9.32
N SER A 49 13.85 8.73 -9.53
CA SER A 49 14.94 7.79 -9.86
C SER A 49 15.44 7.89 -11.29
N GLY A 50 14.82 8.73 -12.15
CA GLY A 50 15.12 8.83 -13.59
C GLY A 50 14.39 7.79 -14.45
N ILE A 51 13.68 6.84 -13.87
CA ILE A 51 12.95 5.80 -14.60
C ILE A 51 11.77 6.43 -15.36
N LYS A 52 11.64 6.08 -16.64
CA LYS A 52 10.45 6.42 -17.45
C LYS A 52 9.30 5.50 -17.06
N SER A 53 8.12 6.07 -16.88
CA SER A 53 6.94 5.33 -16.41
C SER A 53 5.66 5.83 -17.08
N PRO A 54 4.80 4.92 -17.59
CA PRO A 54 3.49 5.28 -18.10
C PRO A 54 2.50 5.60 -16.98
N ILE A 55 2.91 5.46 -15.71
CA ILE A 55 2.08 5.68 -14.53
C ILE A 55 2.75 6.62 -13.54
N TYR A 56 1.97 7.54 -12.99
CA TYR A 56 2.35 8.40 -11.88
C TYR A 56 1.31 8.27 -10.76
N CYS A 57 1.78 8.06 -9.53
CA CYS A 57 0.94 7.91 -8.35
C CYS A 57 1.31 8.93 -7.27
N ASP A 58 0.30 9.64 -6.76
CA ASP A 58 0.39 10.52 -5.59
C ASP A 58 -0.86 10.32 -4.72
N ASN A 59 -0.82 9.33 -3.86
CA ASN A 59 -1.93 8.96 -2.99
C ASN A 59 -2.22 10.02 -1.91
N ARG A 60 -1.31 10.97 -1.65
CA ARG A 60 -1.53 12.10 -0.74
C ARG A 60 -2.70 12.98 -1.18
N ARG A 61 -3.05 12.97 -2.47
CA ARG A 61 -4.24 13.67 -3.00
C ARG A 61 -5.53 13.20 -2.34
N THR A 62 -5.60 11.95 -1.88
CA THR A 62 -6.78 11.39 -1.18
C THR A 62 -7.14 12.19 0.08
N LEU A 63 -6.16 12.86 0.70
CA LEU A 63 -6.36 13.66 1.91
C LEU A 63 -7.33 14.83 1.69
N SER A 64 -7.38 15.38 0.47
CA SER A 64 -8.24 16.49 0.08
C SER A 64 -9.68 16.08 -0.29
N TYR A 65 -9.97 14.77 -0.32
CA TYR A 65 -11.27 14.22 -0.69
C TYR A 65 -11.90 13.48 0.50
N PRO A 66 -12.72 14.13 1.34
CA PRO A 66 -13.19 13.56 2.61
C PRO A 66 -13.89 12.20 2.47
N LYS A 67 -14.70 12.00 1.43
CA LYS A 67 -15.40 10.72 1.20
C LYS A 67 -14.41 9.58 0.91
N ILE A 68 -13.43 9.83 0.03
CA ILE A 68 -12.41 8.82 -0.33
C ILE A 68 -11.50 8.55 0.86
N ARG A 69 -11.03 9.60 1.55
CA ARG A 69 -10.20 9.46 2.76
C ARG A 69 -10.91 8.64 3.84
N THR A 70 -12.20 8.87 4.06
CA THR A 70 -13.01 8.10 5.01
C THR A 70 -13.12 6.64 4.59
N TYR A 71 -13.39 6.38 3.32
CA TYR A 71 -13.47 5.03 2.77
C TYR A 71 -12.14 4.28 2.95
N LEU A 72 -11.01 4.88 2.53
CA LEU A 72 -9.69 4.25 2.68
C LEU A 72 -9.36 3.94 4.15
N ARG A 73 -9.67 4.87 5.07
CA ARG A 73 -9.50 4.63 6.50
C ARG A 73 -10.30 3.43 6.98
N GLN A 74 -11.58 3.33 6.60
CA GLN A 74 -12.46 2.22 7.00
C GLN A 74 -11.99 0.89 6.44
N GLU A 75 -11.55 0.85 5.17
CA GLU A 75 -11.02 -0.37 4.58
C GLU A 75 -9.69 -0.80 5.22
N PHE A 76 -8.82 0.14 5.61
CA PHE A 76 -7.63 -0.18 6.40
C PHE A 76 -7.96 -0.76 7.77
N VAL A 77 -8.89 -0.16 8.49
CA VAL A 77 -9.34 -0.65 9.81
C VAL A 77 -9.87 -2.08 9.69
N LYS A 78 -10.70 -2.34 8.70
CA LYS A 78 -11.24 -3.66 8.41
C LYS A 78 -10.12 -4.66 8.09
N MET A 79 -9.23 -4.31 7.16
CA MET A 79 -8.08 -5.14 6.77
C MET A 79 -7.17 -5.46 7.96
N ILE A 80 -6.87 -4.49 8.81
CA ILE A 80 -6.03 -4.70 10.00
C ILE A 80 -6.69 -5.68 10.95
N ASN A 81 -7.99 -5.53 11.23
CA ASN A 81 -8.71 -6.44 12.12
C ASN A 81 -8.81 -7.86 11.56
N GLU A 82 -9.02 -8.00 10.26
CA GLU A 82 -9.18 -9.31 9.60
C GLU A 82 -7.84 -10.06 9.48
N GLU A 83 -6.75 -9.35 9.11
CA GLU A 83 -5.49 -9.99 8.77
C GLU A 83 -4.50 -10.08 9.95
N PHE A 84 -4.55 -9.11 10.87
CA PHE A 84 -3.59 -9.03 11.97
C PHE A 84 -4.22 -9.16 13.37
N GLY A 85 -5.56 -9.03 13.45
CA GLY A 85 -6.27 -9.07 14.73
C GLY A 85 -5.93 -7.88 15.64
N THR A 86 -5.83 -8.12 16.93
CA THR A 86 -5.48 -7.08 17.91
C THR A 86 -4.02 -6.69 17.80
N VAL A 87 -3.76 -5.38 17.75
CA VAL A 87 -2.43 -4.77 17.76
C VAL A 87 -2.38 -3.65 18.79
N ASP A 88 -1.17 -3.26 19.21
CA ASP A 88 -0.98 -2.28 20.28
C ASP A 88 -0.70 -0.88 19.73
N LEU A 89 -0.23 -0.79 18.46
CA LEU A 89 0.30 0.45 17.89
C LEU A 89 0.12 0.46 16.37
N ILE A 90 -0.18 1.62 15.81
CA ILE A 90 -0.12 1.89 14.37
C ILE A 90 1.08 2.77 14.07
N ALA A 91 1.86 2.41 13.04
CA ALA A 91 3.00 3.19 12.58
C ALA A 91 2.82 3.63 11.13
N GLY A 92 2.85 4.93 10.86
CA GLY A 92 2.81 5.47 9.49
C GLY A 92 4.21 5.64 8.90
N VAL A 93 4.41 5.31 7.63
CA VAL A 93 5.66 5.62 6.92
C VAL A 93 5.63 7.08 6.46
N ALA A 94 6.61 7.86 6.87
CA ALA A 94 6.71 9.25 6.45
C ALA A 94 7.15 9.36 4.97
N THR A 95 6.57 10.26 4.23
CA THR A 95 5.62 11.31 4.62
C THR A 95 4.18 10.93 4.24
N GLY A 96 4.01 10.08 3.22
CA GLY A 96 2.73 9.81 2.56
C GLY A 96 1.68 9.21 3.49
N ALA A 97 2.12 8.34 4.39
CA ALA A 97 1.20 7.61 5.27
C ALA A 97 1.02 8.21 6.67
N ILE A 98 1.63 9.37 7.00
CA ILE A 98 1.44 9.99 8.31
C ILE A 98 -0.03 10.30 8.57
N ALA A 99 -0.66 11.02 7.66
CA ALA A 99 -2.03 11.48 7.88
C ALA A 99 -3.04 10.34 7.88
N ILE A 100 -2.96 9.42 6.90
CA ILE A 100 -3.89 8.28 6.83
C ILE A 100 -3.65 7.31 7.98
N GLY A 101 -2.40 7.06 8.37
CA GLY A 101 -2.05 6.20 9.51
C GLY A 101 -2.59 6.76 10.84
N ALA A 102 -2.50 8.08 11.05
CA ALA A 102 -3.08 8.73 12.24
C ALA A 102 -4.60 8.59 12.30
N LEU A 103 -5.28 8.70 11.15
CA LEU A 103 -6.74 8.51 11.07
C LEU A 103 -7.14 7.04 11.33
N VAL A 104 -6.35 6.09 10.86
CA VAL A 104 -6.55 4.65 11.13
C VAL A 104 -6.36 4.36 12.62
N ALA A 105 -5.28 4.86 13.21
CA ALA A 105 -5.02 4.71 14.65
C ALA A 105 -6.15 5.30 15.50
N GLN A 106 -6.65 6.49 15.14
CA GLN A 106 -7.78 7.13 15.81
C GLN A 106 -9.05 6.28 15.75
N ASP A 107 -9.35 5.67 14.60
CA ASP A 107 -10.54 4.83 14.41
C ASP A 107 -10.45 3.52 15.22
N LEU A 108 -9.24 2.96 15.33
CA LEU A 108 -8.95 1.79 16.14
C LEU A 108 -8.81 2.10 17.65
N GLY A 109 -8.74 3.38 18.04
CA GLY A 109 -8.48 3.79 19.43
C GLY A 109 -7.08 3.44 19.90
N LEU A 110 -6.09 3.40 18.99
CA LEU A 110 -4.71 2.98 19.26
C LEU A 110 -3.72 4.17 19.24
N PRO A 111 -2.58 4.06 19.94
CA PRO A 111 -1.45 4.96 19.79
C PRO A 111 -0.97 5.01 18.34
N PHE A 112 -0.36 6.14 17.97
CA PHE A 112 0.21 6.36 16.65
C PHE A 112 1.64 6.89 16.75
N VAL A 113 2.51 6.35 15.89
CA VAL A 113 3.86 6.88 15.62
C VAL A 113 4.06 6.98 14.11
N TYR A 114 5.06 7.75 13.69
CA TYR A 114 5.48 7.66 12.29
C TYR A 114 7.01 7.48 12.19
N VAL A 115 7.42 6.81 11.12
CA VAL A 115 8.82 6.48 10.89
C VAL A 115 9.32 7.27 9.69
N ARG A 116 10.40 8.01 9.88
CA ARG A 116 11.05 8.83 8.85
C ARG A 116 11.93 7.95 7.96
N SER A 117 12.12 8.40 6.71
CA SER A 117 13.02 7.73 5.76
C SER A 117 14.48 7.73 6.23
N GLU A 118 14.88 8.80 6.94
CA GLU A 118 16.24 9.02 7.41
C GLU A 118 16.26 9.44 8.88
N LYS A 119 17.36 9.10 9.59
CA LYS A 119 17.63 9.59 10.94
C LYS A 119 17.82 11.11 10.92
N LYS A 120 17.48 11.78 12.03
CA LYS A 120 17.79 13.21 12.20
C LYS A 120 19.31 13.40 12.21
N SER A 121 19.77 14.41 11.48
CA SER A 121 21.19 14.83 11.51
C SER A 121 21.59 15.57 12.77
N HIS A 122 20.61 16.00 13.59
CA HIS A 122 20.82 16.75 14.83
C HIS A 122 19.79 16.37 15.89
N GLY A 123 20.20 16.31 17.17
CA GLY A 123 19.38 15.97 18.33
C GLY A 123 19.40 14.47 18.64
N LEU A 124 18.36 13.96 19.31
CA LEU A 124 18.16 12.53 19.49
C LEU A 124 18.00 11.91 18.09
N GLU A 125 18.89 11.01 17.69
CA GLU A 125 18.96 10.38 16.37
C GLU A 125 17.77 9.42 16.10
N ASN A 126 16.58 9.80 16.56
CA ASN A 126 15.40 8.97 16.45
C ASN A 126 14.81 9.04 15.04
N GLN A 127 14.67 7.88 14.43
CA GLN A 127 13.95 7.71 13.18
C GLN A 127 12.42 7.62 13.41
N ILE A 128 12.00 7.20 14.61
CA ILE A 128 10.60 7.06 15.03
C ILE A 128 10.21 8.32 15.79
N GLU A 129 9.11 8.91 15.38
CA GLU A 129 8.49 10.07 16.04
C GLU A 129 7.21 9.62 16.77
N GLY A 130 7.15 9.89 18.06
CA GLY A 130 6.18 9.38 19.02
C GLY A 130 6.84 8.46 20.03
N VAL A 131 6.05 7.72 20.80
CA VAL A 131 6.52 6.81 21.84
C VAL A 131 6.28 5.38 21.42
N VAL A 132 7.31 4.55 21.50
CA VAL A 132 7.24 3.10 21.32
C VAL A 132 7.77 2.40 22.57
N GLU A 133 7.17 1.28 22.91
CA GLU A 133 7.61 0.42 24.01
C GLU A 133 8.01 -0.94 23.43
N SER A 134 9.11 -1.48 23.95
CA SER A 134 9.57 -2.81 23.54
C SER A 134 8.50 -3.87 23.82
N GLY A 135 8.30 -4.76 22.86
CA GLY A 135 7.27 -5.81 22.91
C GLY A 135 5.94 -5.45 22.30
N GLN A 136 5.66 -4.16 22.02
CA GLN A 136 4.41 -3.78 21.36
C GLN A 136 4.25 -4.43 19.99
N SER A 137 3.06 -4.95 19.70
CA SER A 137 2.68 -5.41 18.37
C SER A 137 2.26 -4.23 17.50
N VAL A 138 2.81 -4.14 16.28
CA VAL A 138 2.68 -2.98 15.39
C VAL A 138 2.22 -3.41 14.01
N VAL A 139 1.24 -2.69 13.43
CA VAL A 139 0.97 -2.71 11.99
C VAL A 139 1.46 -1.41 11.37
N VAL A 140 2.18 -1.53 10.26
CA VAL A 140 2.70 -0.39 9.51
C VAL A 140 1.71 0.00 8.42
N VAL A 141 1.43 1.30 8.29
CA VAL A 141 0.58 1.88 7.23
C VAL A 141 1.46 2.61 6.24
N GLU A 142 1.23 2.35 4.95
CA GLU A 142 1.93 2.99 3.83
C GLU A 142 0.92 3.51 2.79
N ASP A 143 1.31 4.49 1.99
CA ASP A 143 0.46 5.00 0.92
C ASP A 143 0.74 4.31 -0.43
N LEU A 144 1.99 3.94 -0.69
CA LEU A 144 2.43 3.41 -1.98
C LEU A 144 3.61 2.45 -1.84
N ILE A 145 3.47 1.26 -2.39
CA ILE A 145 4.58 0.31 -2.54
C ILE A 145 5.08 0.29 -3.99
N SER A 146 6.32 0.73 -4.18
CA SER A 146 7.10 0.54 -5.42
C SER A 146 7.99 -0.70 -5.28
N THR A 147 9.25 -0.53 -4.89
CA THR A 147 10.15 -1.65 -4.54
C THR A 147 10.09 -2.07 -3.07
N GLY A 148 9.40 -1.30 -2.23
CA GLY A 148 9.26 -1.55 -0.81
C GLY A 148 10.48 -1.19 0.05
N LYS A 149 11.60 -0.73 -0.53
CA LYS A 149 12.84 -0.48 0.24
C LYS A 149 12.65 0.53 1.37
N SER A 150 12.06 1.70 1.08
CA SER A 150 11.82 2.73 2.10
C SER A 150 10.85 2.24 3.19
N SER A 151 9.81 1.55 2.78
CA SER A 151 8.79 1.00 3.68
C SER A 151 9.37 -0.07 4.61
N LEU A 152 10.25 -0.94 4.08
CA LEU A 152 10.95 -1.97 4.87
C LEU A 152 12.03 -1.38 5.79
N ASN A 153 12.63 -0.24 5.45
CA ASN A 153 13.49 0.49 6.39
C ASN A 153 12.71 0.96 7.62
N ALA A 154 11.45 1.36 7.45
CA ALA A 154 10.57 1.70 8.58
C ALA A 154 10.24 0.46 9.43
N VAL A 155 9.97 -0.68 8.81
CA VAL A 155 9.80 -1.96 9.52
C VAL A 155 11.03 -2.31 10.34
N GLN A 156 12.22 -2.17 9.76
CA GLN A 156 13.46 -2.47 10.47
C GLN A 156 13.70 -1.53 11.66
N ALA A 157 13.43 -0.22 11.48
CA ALA A 157 13.55 0.73 12.59
C ALA A 157 12.63 0.41 13.77
N LEU A 158 11.40 -0.05 13.51
CA LEU A 158 10.48 -0.49 14.55
C LEU A 158 10.95 -1.77 15.25
N ARG A 159 11.48 -2.73 14.48
CA ARG A 159 12.08 -3.96 15.04
C ARG A 159 13.32 -3.66 15.90
N ASP A 160 14.17 -2.74 15.46
CA ASP A 160 15.34 -2.30 16.22
C ASP A 160 14.96 -1.59 17.53
N ALA A 161 13.78 -0.95 17.56
CA ALA A 161 13.17 -0.40 18.77
C ALA A 161 12.48 -1.46 19.67
N GLY A 162 12.57 -2.73 19.31
CA GLY A 162 12.02 -3.85 20.09
C GLY A 162 10.54 -4.15 19.80
N CYS A 163 9.95 -3.54 18.79
CA CYS A 163 8.54 -3.81 18.41
C CYS A 163 8.40 -5.15 17.67
N ASN A 164 7.27 -5.80 17.87
CA ASN A 164 6.82 -6.94 17.08
C ASN A 164 5.99 -6.49 15.89
N VAL A 165 6.64 -6.25 14.73
CA VAL A 165 5.93 -5.84 13.51
C VAL A 165 5.17 -7.01 12.92
N LYS A 166 3.84 -6.95 12.99
CA LYS A 166 2.91 -7.98 12.48
C LYS A 166 2.86 -8.00 10.95
N GLY A 167 2.96 -6.84 10.32
CA GLY A 167 2.95 -6.66 8.88
C GLY A 167 2.71 -5.21 8.46
N MET A 168 2.40 -5.05 7.19
CA MET A 168 2.16 -3.75 6.57
C MET A 168 0.87 -3.76 5.76
N VAL A 169 0.13 -2.65 5.82
CA VAL A 169 -0.99 -2.37 4.92
C VAL A 169 -0.67 -1.15 4.06
N ALA A 170 -1.03 -1.16 2.77
CA ALA A 170 -0.81 -0.02 1.89
C ALA A 170 -2.03 0.27 1.00
N ILE A 171 -2.18 1.52 0.54
CA ILE A 171 -3.26 1.88 -0.37
C ILE A 171 -3.07 1.18 -1.72
N PHE A 172 -1.86 1.27 -2.27
CA PHE A 172 -1.57 0.81 -3.62
C PHE A 172 -0.19 0.16 -3.74
N THR A 173 -0.09 -0.88 -4.57
CA THR A 173 1.20 -1.44 -5.02
C THR A 173 1.24 -1.55 -6.53
N TYR A 174 2.42 -1.30 -7.11
CA TYR A 174 2.68 -1.60 -8.52
C TYR A 174 2.78 -3.10 -8.81
N GLY A 175 2.96 -3.95 -7.78
CA GLY A 175 3.17 -5.39 -7.94
C GLY A 175 4.47 -5.72 -8.69
N LEU A 176 5.55 -5.00 -8.40
CA LEU A 176 6.87 -5.27 -8.97
C LEU A 176 7.51 -6.48 -8.28
N SER A 177 8.20 -7.33 -9.03
CA SER A 177 8.93 -8.49 -8.50
C SER A 177 9.93 -8.10 -7.40
N ASP A 178 10.64 -6.98 -7.58
CA ASP A 178 11.54 -6.43 -6.56
C ASP A 178 10.82 -6.24 -5.20
N ALA A 179 9.55 -5.81 -5.20
CA ALA A 179 8.79 -5.62 -3.96
C ALA A 179 8.47 -6.96 -3.30
N GLU A 180 7.97 -7.93 -4.06
CA GLU A 180 7.63 -9.26 -3.55
C GLU A 180 8.85 -9.93 -2.91
N GLU A 181 10.01 -9.89 -3.60
CA GLU A 181 11.26 -10.44 -3.10
C GLU A 181 11.73 -9.74 -1.83
N ASN A 182 11.69 -8.40 -1.78
CA ASN A 182 12.12 -7.62 -0.63
C ASN A 182 11.22 -7.87 0.60
N PHE A 183 9.89 -7.91 0.44
CA PHE A 183 8.97 -8.19 1.54
C PHE A 183 9.12 -9.63 2.06
N LYS A 184 9.31 -10.59 1.15
CA LYS A 184 9.60 -12.00 1.51
C LYS A 184 10.92 -12.10 2.28
N ALA A 185 11.98 -11.49 1.79
CA ALA A 185 13.30 -11.50 2.46
C ALA A 185 13.24 -10.85 3.84
N ALA A 186 12.45 -9.77 4.00
CA ALA A 186 12.24 -9.10 5.27
C ALA A 186 11.25 -9.83 6.20
N SER A 187 10.66 -10.96 5.78
CA SER A 187 9.61 -11.65 6.54
C SER A 187 8.52 -10.67 7.02
N CYS A 188 8.04 -9.81 6.11
CA CYS A 188 7.00 -8.83 6.38
C CYS A 188 5.81 -9.09 5.47
N THR A 189 4.67 -9.46 6.06
CA THR A 189 3.43 -9.63 5.32
C THR A 189 2.93 -8.28 4.83
N LEU A 190 2.56 -8.20 3.55
CA LEU A 190 2.01 -7.00 2.93
C LEU A 190 0.59 -7.27 2.43
N HIS A 191 -0.35 -6.43 2.84
CA HIS A 191 -1.69 -6.36 2.27
C HIS A 191 -1.93 -4.98 1.65
N THR A 192 -2.65 -4.92 0.53
CA THR A 192 -2.93 -3.64 -0.14
C THR A 192 -4.40 -3.51 -0.48
N LEU A 193 -4.95 -2.30 -0.37
CA LEU A 193 -6.36 -2.05 -0.71
C LEU A 193 -6.60 -2.24 -2.21
N THR A 194 -5.62 -1.85 -3.04
CA THR A 194 -5.67 -2.08 -4.49
C THR A 194 -4.27 -2.29 -5.06
N ASN A 195 -4.20 -2.71 -6.31
CA ASN A 195 -2.95 -3.01 -7.01
C ASN A 195 -3.01 -2.58 -8.48
N TYR A 196 -1.92 -2.82 -9.20
CA TYR A 196 -1.79 -2.49 -10.60
C TYR A 196 -2.82 -3.19 -11.50
N ASP A 197 -3.18 -4.45 -11.22
CA ASP A 197 -4.11 -5.21 -12.05
C ASP A 197 -5.54 -4.63 -11.95
N PHE A 198 -6.02 -4.33 -10.74
CA PHE A 198 -7.30 -3.66 -10.52
C PHE A 198 -7.31 -2.26 -11.14
N LEU A 199 -6.18 -1.54 -11.04
CA LEU A 199 -6.05 -0.21 -11.63
C LEU A 199 -6.20 -0.26 -13.15
N ILE A 200 -5.46 -1.15 -13.84
CA ILE A 200 -5.49 -1.27 -15.29
C ILE A 200 -6.88 -1.73 -15.77
N LYS A 201 -7.50 -2.69 -15.05
CA LYS A 201 -8.88 -3.11 -15.33
C LYS A 201 -9.85 -1.93 -15.30
N LYS A 202 -9.80 -1.11 -14.23
CA LYS A 202 -10.67 0.07 -14.11
C LYS A 202 -10.33 1.17 -15.12
N ALA A 203 -9.07 1.38 -15.40
CA ALA A 203 -8.63 2.37 -16.38
C ALA A 203 -9.14 2.04 -17.79
N LEU A 204 -9.15 0.76 -18.15
CA LEU A 204 -9.70 0.29 -19.42
C LEU A 204 -11.22 0.44 -19.45
N GLU A 205 -11.95 -0.03 -18.43
CA GLU A 205 -13.40 0.10 -18.31
C GLU A 205 -13.87 1.56 -18.43
N GLN A 206 -13.09 2.50 -17.91
CA GLN A 206 -13.41 3.94 -17.90
C GLN A 206 -12.79 4.74 -19.06
N ASN A 207 -12.18 4.06 -20.05
CA ASN A 207 -11.52 4.67 -21.22
C ASN A 207 -10.38 5.66 -20.86
N HIS A 208 -9.71 5.48 -19.72
CA HIS A 208 -8.48 6.20 -19.40
C HIS A 208 -7.29 5.69 -20.21
N ILE A 209 -7.34 4.43 -20.65
CA ILE A 209 -6.38 3.78 -21.55
C ILE A 209 -7.14 3.03 -22.64
N LYS A 210 -6.44 2.64 -23.70
CA LYS A 210 -6.97 1.86 -24.82
C LYS A 210 -6.43 0.42 -24.73
N ASP A 211 -7.13 -0.52 -25.37
CA ASP A 211 -6.63 -1.90 -25.53
C ASP A 211 -5.22 -1.95 -26.12
N SER A 212 -4.91 -1.05 -27.07
CA SER A 212 -3.57 -0.92 -27.66
C SER A 212 -2.46 -0.61 -26.67
N ASP A 213 -2.77 -0.03 -25.51
CA ASP A 213 -1.79 0.35 -24.48
C ASP A 213 -1.43 -0.82 -23.56
N MET A 214 -2.29 -1.84 -23.49
CA MET A 214 -2.17 -2.96 -22.55
C MET A 214 -0.82 -3.66 -22.59
N GLN A 215 -0.33 -4.00 -23.80
CA GLN A 215 0.96 -4.68 -23.92
C GLN A 215 2.13 -3.84 -23.40
N SER A 216 2.08 -2.52 -23.64
CA SER A 216 3.12 -1.61 -23.16
C SER A 216 3.09 -1.49 -21.62
N LEU A 217 1.90 -1.44 -21.02
CA LEU A 217 1.70 -1.36 -19.58
C LEU A 217 2.17 -2.65 -18.87
N ILE A 218 1.89 -3.81 -19.45
CA ILE A 218 2.38 -5.10 -18.95
C ILE A 218 3.91 -5.16 -19.00
N LYS A 219 4.53 -4.82 -20.15
CA LYS A 219 5.98 -4.79 -20.31
C LYS A 219 6.65 -3.83 -19.34
N TRP A 220 6.02 -2.68 -19.06
CA TRP A 220 6.55 -1.75 -18.06
C TRP A 220 6.61 -2.39 -16.68
N ARG A 221 5.53 -3.05 -16.22
CA ARG A 221 5.49 -3.69 -14.91
C ARG A 221 6.55 -4.81 -14.79
N GLU A 222 6.75 -5.58 -15.85
CA GLU A 222 7.76 -6.66 -15.88
C GLU A 222 9.19 -6.13 -15.78
N ASN A 223 9.49 -5.01 -16.47
CA ASN A 223 10.82 -4.40 -16.48
C ASN A 223 10.75 -2.87 -16.52
N PRO A 224 10.46 -2.20 -15.40
CA PRO A 224 10.34 -0.74 -15.36
C PRO A 224 11.61 0.00 -15.77
N LYS A 225 12.80 -0.58 -15.48
CA LYS A 225 14.09 0.05 -15.78
C LYS A 225 14.45 -0.01 -17.27
N GLY A 226 14.03 -1.06 -17.96
CA GLY A 226 14.30 -1.25 -19.40
C GLY A 226 13.23 -0.65 -20.31
N TRP A 227 12.05 -0.32 -19.77
CA TRP A 227 10.95 0.17 -20.57
C TRP A 227 11.22 1.57 -21.16
N GLY A 228 10.96 1.75 -22.46
CA GLY A 228 11.10 3.02 -23.14
C GLY A 228 12.56 3.46 -23.42
N GLN A 229 13.54 2.58 -23.23
CA GLN A 229 14.93 2.87 -23.57
C GLN A 229 15.26 2.57 -25.05
N ASP A 230 14.38 1.88 -25.75
CA ASP A 230 14.53 1.50 -27.17
C ASP A 230 13.94 2.55 -28.13
N LYS A 231 13.85 3.83 -27.70
CA LYS A 231 13.38 4.94 -28.56
C LYS A 231 14.47 6.00 -28.75
#